data_03e3113a7d8681abdb4553df32eed7dc
#
_entry.id   03e3113a7d8681abdb4553df32eed7dc
#
_cell.length_a   1.000
_cell.length_b   1.000
_cell.length_c   1.000
_cell.angle_alpha   90.00
_cell.angle_beta   90.00
_cell.angle_gamma   90.00
#
_symmetry.space_group_name_H-M   'P 1'
#
loop_
_entity.id
_entity.type
_entity.pdbx_description
1 polymer ?
#
loop_
_entity_poly.entity_id
_entity_poly.type
_entity_poly.pdbx_seq_one_letter_code
_entity_poly.pdbx_strand_id
1 'polypeptide(L)'
;RLISSAASDVYKRQLLKDGFPVRVTGQDSRRGTFSHRHLVVKDQNTGEGFVPLSKLNKGNKKFEIFDSLLSEEAVLGFEYGYASTWPEGLVIWEAQFGDFVNVAQVIIDQFIVSAETKWNRLSGLTLFLPHGYEGQGPEHSSCRLERFLQLCAHDNIQICIPTLPAQIFHLLRKQAINPSRKPLVVLTPKSLLRNPQATSKIEDLSNGTFRNIIINKSKNLPKRVVFCSGKVFFDLQDEINKLKVKNIELVRFCLLYTSDAADEMRR
;
A
#
# COMPACT_ATOMS: atom_id res chain seq x y z
N ARG A 1 12.97 13.78 9.98
CA ARG A 1 12.05 13.45 8.87
C ARG A 1 12.22 11.99 8.52
N LEU A 2 11.11 11.28 8.35
CA LEU A 2 11.09 9.88 7.96
C LEU A 2 10.82 9.77 6.46
N ILE A 3 11.60 8.94 5.78
CA ILE A 3 11.37 8.52 4.39
C ILE A 3 10.47 7.27 4.36
N SER A 4 9.92 6.94 3.21
CA SER A 4 8.96 5.84 3.04
C SER A 4 9.48 4.48 3.54
N SER A 5 10.77 4.18 3.34
CA SER A 5 11.38 2.93 3.83
C SER A 5 11.36 2.83 5.35
N ALA A 6 11.70 3.90 6.07
CA ALA A 6 11.67 3.92 7.53
C ALA A 6 10.26 3.74 8.09
N ALA A 7 9.26 4.40 7.50
CA ALA A 7 7.86 4.24 7.91
C ALA A 7 7.36 2.81 7.74
N SER A 8 7.85 2.11 6.72
CA SER A 8 7.53 0.69 6.49
C SER A 8 7.92 -0.22 7.67
N ASP A 9 8.98 0.07 8.37
CA ASP A 9 9.40 -0.75 9.51
C ASP A 9 8.69 -0.35 10.81
N VAL A 10 8.35 0.91 10.95
CA VAL A 10 7.68 1.43 12.16
C VAL A 10 6.30 0.81 12.36
N TYR A 11 5.45 0.72 11.30
CA TYR A 11 4.11 0.13 11.46
C TYR A 11 4.17 -1.36 11.81
N LYS A 12 5.10 -2.13 11.21
CA LYS A 12 5.27 -3.55 11.52
C LYS A 12 5.64 -3.75 12.99
N ARG A 13 6.65 -3.02 13.46
CA ARG A 13 7.07 -3.05 14.86
C ARG A 13 5.93 -2.71 15.81
N GLN A 14 5.15 -1.68 15.50
CA GLN A 14 4.06 -1.26 16.37
C GLN A 14 2.92 -2.27 16.37
N LEU A 15 2.50 -2.79 15.21
CA LEU A 15 1.45 -3.82 15.13
C LEU A 15 1.84 -5.07 15.92
N LEU A 16 3.07 -5.56 15.78
CA LEU A 16 3.56 -6.71 16.54
C LEU A 16 3.54 -6.44 18.05
N LYS A 17 3.94 -5.24 18.49
CA LYS A 17 3.89 -4.84 19.89
C LYS A 17 2.48 -4.80 20.44
N ASP A 18 1.53 -4.31 19.62
CA ASP A 18 0.10 -4.24 19.92
C ASP A 18 -0.58 -5.63 19.79
N GLY A 19 0.17 -6.64 19.34
CA GLY A 19 -0.29 -8.01 19.27
C GLY A 19 -0.94 -8.43 17.96
N PHE A 20 -0.77 -7.66 16.90
CA PHE A 20 -1.20 -8.02 15.55
C PHE A 20 -0.07 -8.71 14.80
N PRO A 21 -0.24 -9.95 14.33
CA PRO A 21 0.76 -10.60 13.51
C PRO A 21 0.82 -9.98 12.12
N VAL A 22 2.01 -10.04 11.50
CA VAL A 22 2.23 -9.44 10.18
C VAL A 22 2.96 -10.45 9.30
N ARG A 23 2.40 -10.72 8.13
CA ARG A 23 2.99 -11.56 7.08
C ARG A 23 3.22 -10.74 5.82
N VAL A 24 4.41 -10.81 5.26
CA VAL A 24 4.78 -10.16 4.00
C VAL A 24 5.38 -11.19 3.06
N THR A 25 4.83 -11.29 1.87
CA THR A 25 5.27 -12.26 0.85
C THR A 25 5.34 -11.58 -0.52
N GLY A 26 6.25 -12.00 -1.33
CA GLY A 26 6.43 -11.52 -2.70
C GLY A 26 7.86 -11.75 -3.18
N GLN A 27 8.12 -11.53 -4.45
CA GLN A 27 9.46 -11.63 -5.00
C GLN A 27 10.37 -10.54 -4.42
N ASP A 28 11.55 -10.90 -3.97
CA ASP A 28 12.51 -10.00 -3.30
C ASP A 28 11.98 -9.24 -2.08
N SER A 29 10.91 -9.69 -1.43
CA SER A 29 10.25 -8.95 -0.34
C SER A 29 11.16 -8.75 0.87
N ARG A 30 12.10 -9.64 1.13
CA ARG A 30 13.06 -9.54 2.23
C ARG A 30 13.95 -8.30 2.13
N ARG A 31 14.35 -7.96 0.92
CA ARG A 31 15.14 -6.77 0.60
C ARG A 31 14.24 -5.61 0.14
N GLY A 32 13.15 -5.92 -0.52
CA GLY A 32 12.36 -5.06 -1.38
C GLY A 32 12.98 -4.93 -2.77
N THR A 33 12.19 -5.06 -3.83
CA THR A 33 12.64 -5.00 -5.23
C THR A 33 13.50 -3.76 -5.51
N PHE A 34 13.15 -2.63 -4.91
CA PHE A 34 13.87 -1.36 -5.07
C PHE A 34 14.92 -1.11 -3.97
N SER A 35 15.40 -2.14 -3.28
CA SER A 35 16.36 -2.04 -2.17
C SER A 35 15.91 -1.05 -1.10
N HIS A 36 14.65 -1.13 -0.71
CA HIS A 36 14.01 -0.14 0.18
C HIS A 36 13.59 -0.71 1.54
N ARG A 37 13.81 -2.01 1.80
CA ARG A 37 13.29 -2.64 3.01
C ARG A 37 14.38 -3.27 3.89
N HIS A 38 15.19 -4.18 3.37
CA HIS A 38 16.29 -4.85 4.07
C HIS A 38 15.87 -5.43 5.45
N LEU A 39 14.76 -6.19 5.49
CA LEU A 39 14.26 -6.80 6.72
C LEU A 39 15.02 -8.05 7.17
N VAL A 40 15.82 -8.61 6.29
CA VAL A 40 16.73 -9.70 6.60
C VAL A 40 18.16 -9.19 6.48
N VAL A 41 18.89 -9.22 7.60
CA VAL A 41 20.32 -8.89 7.65
C VAL A 41 21.10 -10.20 7.59
N LYS A 42 22.11 -10.27 6.74
CA LYS A 42 22.97 -11.45 6.61
C LYS A 42 24.29 -11.24 7.32
N ASP A 43 24.71 -12.26 8.05
CA ASP A 43 26.06 -12.35 8.58
C ASP A 43 27.06 -12.46 7.43
N GLN A 44 28.11 -11.65 7.46
CA GLN A 44 29.09 -11.57 6.36
C GLN A 44 30.01 -12.80 6.27
N ASN A 45 30.16 -13.56 7.38
CA ASN A 45 31.04 -14.72 7.44
C ASN A 45 30.27 -16.02 7.18
N THR A 46 29.09 -16.17 7.79
CA THR A 46 28.31 -17.42 7.72
C THR A 46 27.24 -17.40 6.64
N GLY A 47 26.82 -16.22 6.16
CA GLY A 47 25.69 -16.05 5.24
C GLY A 47 24.32 -16.24 5.90
N GLU A 48 24.27 -16.53 7.20
CA GLU A 48 23.01 -16.73 7.92
C GLU A 48 22.17 -15.45 7.94
N GLY A 49 20.86 -15.63 7.75
CA GLY A 49 19.89 -14.54 7.73
C GLY A 49 19.29 -14.30 9.12
N PHE A 50 19.30 -13.05 9.56
CA PHE A 50 18.66 -12.62 10.79
C PHE A 50 17.53 -11.62 10.50
N VAL A 51 16.35 -11.85 11.07
CA VAL A 51 15.18 -10.96 10.96
C VAL A 51 15.01 -10.19 12.27
N PRO A 52 15.38 -8.89 12.35
CA PRO A 52 15.34 -8.16 13.63
C PRO A 52 13.95 -8.11 14.27
N LEU A 53 12.89 -8.03 13.47
CA LEU A 53 11.50 -7.99 13.95
C LEU A 53 11.04 -9.32 14.58
N SER A 54 11.70 -10.43 14.29
CA SER A 54 11.36 -11.72 14.91
C SER A 54 11.56 -11.74 16.44
N LYS A 55 12.41 -10.86 16.98
CA LYS A 55 12.58 -10.67 18.43
C LYS A 55 11.33 -10.16 19.14
N LEU A 56 10.36 -9.64 18.37
CA LEU A 56 9.08 -9.17 18.91
C LEU A 56 7.99 -10.24 18.87
N ASN A 57 8.28 -11.42 18.33
CA ASN A 57 7.32 -12.52 18.26
C ASN A 57 6.92 -12.99 19.67
N LYS A 58 5.60 -13.18 19.87
CA LYS A 58 5.03 -13.68 21.13
C LYS A 58 3.95 -14.71 20.80
N GLY A 59 4.21 -15.99 21.13
CA GLY A 59 3.27 -17.07 20.81
C GLY A 59 2.95 -17.14 19.31
N ASN A 60 1.68 -17.12 18.98
CA ASN A 60 1.20 -17.14 17.59
C ASN A 60 1.30 -15.75 16.87
N LYS A 61 1.67 -14.70 17.60
CA LYS A 61 1.82 -13.35 17.08
C LYS A 61 3.22 -13.18 16.51
N LYS A 62 3.36 -13.46 15.22
CA LYS A 62 4.66 -13.54 14.54
C LYS A 62 4.78 -12.49 13.46
N PHE A 63 6.01 -12.07 13.23
CA PHE A 63 6.42 -11.43 12.00
C PHE A 63 6.98 -12.48 11.06
N GLU A 64 6.40 -12.57 9.88
CA GLU A 64 6.82 -13.47 8.82
C GLU A 64 7.16 -12.68 7.56
N ILE A 65 8.28 -13.02 6.92
CA ILE A 65 8.68 -12.44 5.65
C ILE A 65 9.32 -13.49 4.75
N PHE A 66 8.81 -13.60 3.53
CA PHE A 66 9.25 -14.61 2.58
C PHE A 66 9.49 -14.00 1.19
N ASP A 67 10.60 -14.40 0.57
CA ASP A 67 10.74 -14.25 -0.87
C ASP A 67 9.96 -15.40 -1.50
N SER A 68 8.97 -15.05 -2.33
CA SER A 68 8.05 -16.02 -2.92
C SER A 68 8.67 -16.73 -4.13
N LEU A 69 8.02 -17.79 -4.55
CA LEU A 69 8.26 -18.42 -5.85
C LEU A 69 7.90 -17.45 -6.98
N LEU A 70 8.45 -17.71 -8.16
CA LEU A 70 8.16 -16.97 -9.39
C LEU A 70 6.84 -17.49 -10.02
N SER A 71 5.72 -17.18 -9.36
CA SER A 71 4.37 -17.50 -9.84
C SER A 71 3.37 -16.62 -9.09
N GLU A 72 2.96 -15.53 -9.71
CA GLU A 72 2.04 -14.57 -9.10
C GLU A 72 0.68 -15.21 -8.81
N GLU A 73 0.16 -16.02 -9.73
CA GLU A 73 -1.13 -16.71 -9.56
C GLU A 73 -1.11 -17.62 -8.33
N ALA A 74 -0.12 -18.52 -8.25
CA ALA A 74 -0.02 -19.46 -7.15
C ALA A 74 0.20 -18.76 -5.81
N VAL A 75 1.09 -17.77 -5.77
CA VAL A 75 1.42 -17.03 -4.54
C VAL A 75 0.26 -16.17 -4.08
N LEU A 76 -0.38 -15.43 -4.98
CA LEU A 76 -1.55 -14.60 -4.63
C LEU A 76 -2.73 -15.47 -4.19
N GLY A 77 -2.96 -16.61 -4.83
CA GLY A 77 -3.98 -17.58 -4.43
C GLY A 77 -3.72 -18.14 -3.02
N PHE A 78 -2.46 -18.48 -2.72
CA PHE A 78 -2.05 -18.92 -1.39
C PHE A 78 -2.29 -17.82 -0.33
N GLU A 79 -1.82 -16.61 -0.58
CA GLU A 79 -1.95 -15.50 0.38
C GLU A 79 -3.41 -15.07 0.58
N TYR A 80 -4.26 -15.19 -0.45
CA TYR A 80 -5.70 -15.01 -0.30
C TYR A 80 -6.31 -16.05 0.65
N GLY A 81 -5.99 -17.33 0.46
CA GLY A 81 -6.45 -18.42 1.34
C GLY A 81 -5.94 -18.20 2.78
N TYR A 82 -4.68 -17.83 2.93
CA TYR A 82 -4.07 -17.54 4.21
C TYR A 82 -4.78 -16.38 4.93
N ALA A 83 -4.97 -15.25 4.25
CA ALA A 83 -5.66 -14.08 4.80
C ALA A 83 -7.12 -14.36 5.17
N SER A 84 -7.81 -15.21 4.40
CA SER A 84 -9.21 -15.60 4.64
C SER A 84 -9.37 -16.49 5.87
N THR A 85 -8.35 -17.26 6.23
CA THR A 85 -8.36 -18.17 7.39
C THR A 85 -7.68 -17.57 8.62
N TRP A 86 -6.99 -16.45 8.47
CA TRP A 86 -6.27 -15.80 9.54
C TRP A 86 -6.67 -14.32 9.67
N PRO A 87 -7.89 -14.03 10.14
CA PRO A 87 -8.45 -12.68 10.17
C PRO A 87 -7.75 -11.73 11.15
N GLU A 88 -6.95 -12.25 12.10
CA GLU A 88 -6.22 -11.44 13.09
C GLU A 88 -4.95 -10.82 12.51
N GLY A 89 -4.44 -11.34 11.39
CA GLY A 89 -3.17 -10.95 10.79
C GLY A 89 -3.29 -9.90 9.71
N LEU A 90 -2.26 -9.06 9.59
CA LEU A 90 -2.03 -8.25 8.41
C LEU A 90 -1.24 -9.08 7.40
N VAL A 91 -1.91 -9.54 6.34
CA VAL A 91 -1.29 -10.30 5.25
C VAL A 91 -1.07 -9.38 4.06
N ILE A 92 0.18 -9.29 3.61
CA ILE A 92 0.59 -8.44 2.48
C ILE A 92 1.25 -9.31 1.42
N TRP A 93 0.71 -9.26 0.21
CA TRP A 93 1.39 -9.73 -0.98
C TRP A 93 1.95 -8.54 -1.76
N GLU A 94 3.24 -8.52 -2.02
CA GLU A 94 3.91 -7.48 -2.80
C GLU A 94 4.32 -8.03 -4.16
N ALA A 95 3.74 -7.52 -5.22
CA ALA A 95 4.19 -7.78 -6.58
C ALA A 95 5.58 -7.18 -6.79
N GLN A 96 6.44 -7.82 -7.57
CA GLN A 96 7.75 -7.27 -7.93
C GLN A 96 7.59 -5.96 -8.71
N PHE A 97 6.69 -5.95 -9.69
CA PHE A 97 6.09 -4.78 -10.33
C PHE A 97 4.57 -4.98 -10.37
N GLY A 98 3.83 -3.90 -10.26
CA GLY A 98 2.36 -3.98 -10.24
C GLY A 98 1.77 -4.54 -11.53
N ASP A 99 2.47 -4.41 -12.65
CA ASP A 99 2.10 -4.98 -13.95
C ASP A 99 1.85 -6.49 -13.88
N PHE A 100 2.62 -7.20 -13.06
CA PHE A 100 2.56 -8.67 -12.97
C PHE A 100 1.29 -9.21 -12.31
N VAL A 101 0.40 -8.36 -11.80
CA VAL A 101 -0.95 -8.78 -11.37
C VAL A 101 -1.75 -9.41 -12.51
N ASN A 102 -1.41 -9.11 -13.78
CA ASN A 102 -2.10 -9.67 -14.93
C ASN A 102 -2.01 -11.21 -14.99
N VAL A 103 -0.91 -11.77 -14.51
CA VAL A 103 -0.70 -13.23 -14.45
C VAL A 103 -1.59 -13.87 -13.38
N ALA A 104 -1.99 -13.12 -12.35
CA ALA A 104 -2.87 -13.57 -11.28
C ALA A 104 -4.32 -13.05 -11.42
N GLN A 105 -4.74 -12.59 -12.60
CA GLN A 105 -6.04 -11.96 -12.80
C GLN A 105 -7.21 -12.87 -12.40
N VAL A 106 -7.11 -14.16 -12.62
CA VAL A 106 -8.16 -15.12 -12.22
C VAL A 106 -8.37 -15.16 -10.70
N ILE A 107 -7.31 -15.02 -9.92
CA ILE A 107 -7.40 -14.96 -8.45
C ILE A 107 -8.06 -13.65 -8.02
N ILE A 108 -7.75 -12.56 -8.69
CA ILE A 108 -8.37 -11.25 -8.42
C ILE A 108 -9.87 -11.33 -8.70
N ASP A 109 -10.27 -11.75 -9.90
CA ASP A 109 -11.66 -11.73 -10.37
C ASP A 109 -12.54 -12.74 -9.62
N GLN A 110 -12.05 -13.96 -9.43
CA GLN A 110 -12.86 -15.05 -8.91
C GLN A 110 -12.88 -15.17 -7.39
N PHE A 111 -11.88 -14.62 -6.71
CA PHE A 111 -11.73 -14.75 -5.26
C PHE A 111 -11.66 -13.39 -4.57
N ILE A 112 -10.67 -12.55 -4.87
CA ILE A 112 -10.42 -11.34 -4.07
C ILE A 112 -11.60 -10.37 -4.12
N VAL A 113 -12.10 -10.04 -5.31
CA VAL A 113 -13.17 -9.03 -5.47
C VAL A 113 -14.58 -9.59 -5.34
N SER A 114 -14.77 -10.91 -5.39
CA SER A 114 -16.08 -11.53 -5.50
C SER A 114 -16.43 -12.52 -4.37
N ALA A 115 -15.48 -12.90 -3.51
CA ALA A 115 -15.68 -13.92 -2.50
C ALA A 115 -16.74 -13.54 -1.45
N GLU A 116 -16.85 -12.27 -1.10
CA GLU A 116 -17.87 -11.82 -0.17
C GLU A 116 -19.28 -12.06 -0.74
N THR A 117 -19.52 -11.66 -1.99
CA THR A 117 -20.82 -11.86 -2.64
C THR A 117 -21.13 -13.34 -2.90
N LYS A 118 -20.13 -14.12 -3.34
CA LYS A 118 -20.33 -15.54 -3.67
C LYS A 118 -20.50 -16.42 -2.45
N TRP A 119 -19.71 -16.18 -1.39
CA TRP A 119 -19.56 -17.13 -0.29
C TRP A 119 -19.64 -16.48 1.10
N ASN A 120 -19.98 -15.19 1.17
CA ASN A 120 -19.92 -14.40 2.39
C ASN A 120 -18.57 -14.52 3.12
N ARG A 121 -17.49 -14.60 2.35
CA ARG A 121 -16.13 -14.77 2.85
C ARG A 121 -15.36 -13.47 2.71
N LEU A 122 -15.02 -12.90 3.84
CA LEU A 122 -14.19 -11.69 3.91
C LEU A 122 -12.69 -12.05 3.92
N SER A 123 -11.88 -11.19 3.34
CA SER A 123 -10.42 -11.30 3.38
C SER A 123 -9.80 -9.92 3.60
N GLY A 124 -8.90 -9.81 4.56
CA GLY A 124 -8.11 -8.60 4.82
C GLY A 124 -6.82 -8.53 4.02
N LEU A 125 -6.70 -9.29 2.93
CA LEU A 125 -5.50 -9.31 2.09
C LEU A 125 -5.15 -7.92 1.58
N THR A 126 -3.88 -7.54 1.69
CA THR A 126 -3.34 -6.29 1.16
C THR A 126 -2.41 -6.59 -0.01
N LEU A 127 -2.64 -5.95 -1.14
CA LEU A 127 -1.80 -6.03 -2.33
C LEU A 127 -0.93 -4.77 -2.42
N PHE A 128 0.39 -4.94 -2.46
CA PHE A 128 1.33 -3.87 -2.78
C PHE A 128 1.73 -3.96 -4.24
N LEU A 129 1.36 -2.95 -5.01
CA LEU A 129 1.53 -2.92 -6.45
C LEU A 129 2.39 -1.71 -6.85
N PRO A 130 3.71 -1.89 -7.08
CA PRO A 130 4.56 -0.82 -7.56
C PRO A 130 4.04 -0.25 -8.88
N HIS A 131 3.78 1.07 -8.89
CA HIS A 131 3.15 1.76 -10.01
C HIS A 131 3.84 3.10 -10.28
N GLY A 132 4.02 3.43 -11.55
CA GLY A 132 4.55 4.71 -12.01
C GLY A 132 5.27 4.57 -13.36
N TYR A 133 4.98 5.49 -14.26
CA TYR A 133 5.64 5.60 -15.56
C TYR A 133 6.97 6.36 -15.37
N GLU A 134 8.06 5.61 -15.14
CA GLU A 134 9.35 6.14 -14.71
C GLU A 134 10.52 5.66 -15.59
N GLY A 135 10.23 5.31 -16.84
CA GLY A 135 11.24 4.92 -17.85
C GLY A 135 11.77 3.50 -17.72
N GLN A 136 11.09 2.61 -17.00
CA GLN A 136 11.52 1.22 -16.78
C GLN A 136 11.01 0.23 -17.85
N GLY A 137 10.20 0.69 -18.79
CA GLY A 137 9.68 -0.11 -19.90
C GLY A 137 8.21 -0.52 -19.75
N PRO A 138 7.67 -1.25 -20.76
CA PRO A 138 6.23 -1.49 -20.89
C PRO A 138 5.61 -2.29 -19.74
N GLU A 139 6.31 -3.30 -19.24
CA GLU A 139 5.78 -4.23 -18.22
C GLU A 139 6.32 -3.94 -16.82
N HIS A 140 6.78 -2.70 -16.59
CA HIS A 140 7.37 -2.25 -15.34
C HIS A 140 6.85 -0.86 -14.94
N SER A 141 5.67 -0.48 -15.41
CA SER A 141 5.13 0.88 -15.25
C SER A 141 3.77 0.92 -14.61
N SER A 142 2.81 0.11 -15.06
CA SER A 142 1.43 0.22 -14.61
C SER A 142 0.91 -1.05 -13.93
N CYS A 143 0.40 -0.91 -12.72
CA CYS A 143 -0.39 -1.96 -12.07
C CYS A 143 -1.78 -2.14 -12.69
N ARG A 144 -2.09 -1.43 -13.78
CA ARG A 144 -3.39 -1.46 -14.46
C ARG A 144 -4.52 -1.04 -13.52
N LEU A 145 -4.34 0.12 -12.88
CA LEU A 145 -5.28 0.71 -11.91
C LEU A 145 -6.71 0.72 -12.43
N GLU A 146 -6.90 1.03 -13.70
CA GLU A 146 -8.19 1.10 -14.39
C GLU A 146 -8.96 -0.23 -14.29
N ARG A 147 -8.29 -1.38 -14.29
CA ARG A 147 -8.92 -2.69 -14.10
C ARG A 147 -9.46 -2.87 -12.70
N PHE A 148 -8.71 -2.45 -11.68
CA PHE A 148 -9.17 -2.50 -10.31
C PHE A 148 -10.38 -1.58 -10.09
N LEU A 149 -10.36 -0.38 -10.68
CA LEU A 149 -11.50 0.54 -10.60
C LEU A 149 -12.75 -0.03 -11.28
N GLN A 150 -12.60 -0.75 -12.39
CA GLN A 150 -13.72 -1.45 -13.04
C GLN A 150 -14.30 -2.61 -12.22
N LEU A 151 -13.49 -3.20 -11.34
CA LEU A 151 -13.92 -4.30 -10.47
C LEU A 151 -14.56 -3.81 -9.16
N CYS A 152 -14.59 -2.51 -8.93
CA CYS A 152 -15.19 -1.91 -7.75
C CYS A 152 -16.72 -2.00 -7.81
N ALA A 153 -17.33 -2.59 -6.79
CA ALA A 153 -18.78 -2.69 -6.65
C ALA A 153 -19.14 -2.98 -5.19
N HIS A 154 -20.18 -2.33 -4.66
CA HIS A 154 -20.71 -2.62 -3.32
C HIS A 154 -19.67 -2.66 -2.20
N ASP A 155 -18.69 -1.76 -2.25
CA ASP A 155 -17.60 -1.67 -1.25
C ASP A 155 -16.79 -2.96 -1.10
N ASN A 156 -16.61 -3.72 -2.19
CA ASN A 156 -15.94 -5.01 -2.18
C ASN A 156 -14.44 -4.93 -1.95
N ILE A 157 -13.78 -3.85 -2.39
CA ILE A 157 -12.33 -3.62 -2.24
C ILE A 157 -12.05 -2.15 -1.91
N GLN A 158 -10.86 -1.88 -1.39
CA GLN A 158 -10.35 -0.50 -1.21
C GLN A 158 -9.15 -0.28 -2.11
N ILE A 159 -9.08 0.89 -2.77
CA ILE A 159 -7.96 1.24 -3.65
C ILE A 159 -7.32 2.53 -3.17
N CYS A 160 -6.03 2.47 -2.80
CA CYS A 160 -5.31 3.58 -2.21
C CYS A 160 -4.01 3.89 -2.93
N ILE A 161 -3.68 5.20 -3.01
CA ILE A 161 -2.37 5.70 -3.49
C ILE A 161 -1.77 6.61 -2.42
N PRO A 162 -1.19 6.07 -1.35
CA PRO A 162 -0.53 6.88 -0.33
C PRO A 162 0.77 7.48 -0.88
N THR A 163 0.98 8.78 -0.66
CA THR A 163 2.13 9.52 -1.19
C THR A 163 3.10 9.99 -0.11
N LEU A 164 2.77 9.78 1.16
CA LEU A 164 3.60 10.17 2.30
C LEU A 164 3.81 8.97 3.25
N PRO A 165 4.97 8.90 3.93
CA PRO A 165 5.28 7.85 4.91
C PRO A 165 4.23 7.68 6.00
N ALA A 166 3.71 8.76 6.57
CA ALA A 166 2.67 8.70 7.58
C ALA A 166 1.34 8.14 7.03
N GLN A 167 1.04 8.36 5.75
CA GLN A 167 -0.19 7.85 5.15
C GLN A 167 -0.14 6.33 4.96
N ILE A 168 0.97 5.76 4.50
CA ILE A 168 1.10 4.29 4.41
C ILE A 168 1.10 3.66 5.81
N PHE A 169 1.73 4.30 6.80
CA PHE A 169 1.72 3.86 8.17
C PHE A 169 0.29 3.75 8.73
N HIS A 170 -0.50 4.81 8.63
CA HIS A 170 -1.88 4.83 9.14
C HIS A 170 -2.83 3.94 8.32
N LEU A 171 -2.63 3.83 7.01
CA LEU A 171 -3.41 2.95 6.14
C LEU A 171 -3.29 1.49 6.59
N LEU A 172 -2.06 1.01 6.80
CA LEU A 172 -1.81 -0.36 7.19
C LEU A 172 -2.22 -0.66 8.63
N ARG A 173 -2.09 0.31 9.53
CA ARG A 173 -2.67 0.19 10.87
C ARG A 173 -4.19 0.09 10.80
N LYS A 174 -4.85 0.95 10.02
CA LYS A 174 -6.29 0.89 9.80
C LYS A 174 -6.70 -0.48 9.27
N GLN A 175 -5.98 -1.00 8.27
CA GLN A 175 -6.25 -2.32 7.67
C GLN A 175 -6.13 -3.46 8.69
N ALA A 176 -5.12 -3.42 9.56
CA ALA A 176 -4.90 -4.45 10.58
C ALA A 176 -5.93 -4.42 11.71
N ILE A 177 -6.37 -3.22 12.13
CA ILE A 177 -7.22 -3.02 13.30
C ILE A 177 -8.72 -3.07 12.95
N ASN A 178 -9.09 -2.69 11.73
CA ASN A 178 -10.48 -2.63 11.31
C ASN A 178 -11.14 -4.02 11.33
N PRO A 179 -12.26 -4.20 12.02
CA PRO A 179 -13.01 -5.46 12.01
C PRO A 179 -13.59 -5.79 10.62
N SER A 180 -13.86 -4.79 9.80
CA SER A 180 -14.28 -5.00 8.40
C SER A 180 -13.10 -5.44 7.56
N ARG A 181 -13.09 -6.71 7.18
CA ARG A 181 -11.99 -7.36 6.45
C ARG A 181 -12.19 -7.25 4.94
N LYS A 182 -11.98 -6.05 4.40
CA LYS A 182 -12.03 -5.83 2.94
C LYS A 182 -10.62 -5.90 2.35
N PRO A 183 -10.45 -6.48 1.15
CA PRO A 183 -9.17 -6.44 0.45
C PRO A 183 -8.72 -5.00 0.19
N LEU A 184 -7.43 -4.75 0.34
CA LEU A 184 -6.82 -3.44 0.16
C LEU A 184 -5.80 -3.50 -0.98
N VAL A 185 -6.02 -2.74 -2.03
CA VAL A 185 -5.08 -2.54 -3.14
C VAL A 185 -4.32 -1.22 -2.91
N VAL A 186 -3.01 -1.31 -2.75
CA VAL A 186 -2.14 -0.16 -2.53
C VAL A 186 -1.20 0.00 -3.71
N LEU A 187 -1.37 1.09 -4.46
CA LEU A 187 -0.41 1.48 -5.47
C LEU A 187 0.81 2.07 -4.76
N THR A 188 1.89 1.29 -4.72
CA THR A 188 3.11 1.69 -4.02
C THR A 188 4.04 2.47 -4.95
N PRO A 189 4.75 3.47 -4.40
CA PRO A 189 5.65 4.29 -5.20
C PRO A 189 6.95 3.54 -5.52
N LYS A 190 7.64 4.01 -6.56
CA LYS A 190 9.01 3.63 -6.92
C LYS A 190 9.98 4.79 -6.63
N SER A 191 9.99 5.84 -7.44
CA SER A 191 10.88 7.00 -7.22
C SER A 191 10.57 7.78 -5.95
N LEU A 192 9.29 7.85 -5.52
CA LEU A 192 8.94 8.52 -4.27
C LEU A 192 9.57 7.90 -3.01
N LEU A 193 10.02 6.63 -3.08
CA LEU A 193 10.75 6.00 -1.98
C LEU A 193 12.00 6.80 -1.58
N ARG A 194 12.60 7.54 -2.52
CA ARG A 194 13.80 8.36 -2.32
C ARG A 194 13.58 9.85 -2.52
N ASN A 195 12.34 10.28 -2.78
CA ASN A 195 12.04 11.69 -2.98
C ASN A 195 12.16 12.47 -1.65
N PRO A 196 13.02 13.50 -1.57
CA PRO A 196 13.21 14.27 -0.34
C PRO A 196 11.98 15.07 0.09
N GLN A 197 11.04 15.30 -0.79
CA GLN A 197 9.76 15.96 -0.48
C GLN A 197 8.71 14.99 0.07
N ALA A 198 8.80 13.70 -0.29
CA ALA A 198 7.90 12.65 0.19
C ALA A 198 8.33 12.16 1.58
N THR A 199 8.32 13.06 2.57
CA THR A 199 8.71 12.77 3.95
C THR A 199 7.59 13.10 4.93
N SER A 200 7.65 12.56 6.14
CA SER A 200 6.74 12.86 7.25
C SER A 200 7.53 13.19 8.50
N LYS A 201 6.93 13.98 9.39
CA LYS A 201 7.46 14.19 10.73
C LYS A 201 7.11 13.00 11.62
N ILE A 202 7.83 12.82 12.71
CA ILE A 202 7.53 11.72 13.64
C ILE A 202 6.18 11.93 14.34
N GLU A 203 5.80 13.16 14.56
CA GLU A 203 4.52 13.58 15.14
C GLU A 203 3.35 13.16 14.25
N ASP A 204 3.53 13.12 12.93
CA ASP A 204 2.51 12.67 11.98
C ASP A 204 2.18 11.19 12.15
N LEU A 205 3.12 10.39 12.71
CA LEU A 205 2.92 8.97 13.01
C LEU A 205 2.22 8.76 14.36
N SER A 206 2.48 9.61 15.35
CA SER A 206 1.90 9.49 16.69
C SER A 206 0.49 10.06 16.80
N ASN A 207 0.23 11.18 16.13
CA ASN A 207 -1.00 11.97 16.29
C ASN A 207 -1.84 12.06 15.00
N GLY A 208 -1.42 11.37 13.94
CA GLY A 208 -2.09 11.40 12.64
C GLY A 208 -3.13 10.29 12.45
N THR A 209 -3.77 10.35 11.28
CA THR A 209 -4.67 9.31 10.77
C THR A 209 -4.47 9.16 9.26
N PHE A 210 -4.99 8.08 8.69
CA PHE A 210 -5.09 7.98 7.23
C PHE A 210 -6.11 9.01 6.72
N ARG A 211 -5.69 9.82 5.77
CA ARG A 211 -6.53 10.84 5.13
C ARG A 211 -6.90 10.38 3.73
N ASN A 212 -8.19 10.27 3.45
CA ASN A 212 -8.68 9.94 2.11
C ASN A 212 -8.31 11.03 1.09
N ILE A 213 -8.29 12.28 1.55
CA ILE A 213 -7.97 13.47 0.75
C ILE A 213 -6.98 14.34 1.54
N ILE A 214 -5.97 14.85 0.84
CA ILE A 214 -5.01 15.82 1.40
C ILE A 214 -5.08 17.11 0.59
N ILE A 215 -5.40 18.21 1.27
CA ILE A 215 -5.50 19.53 0.65
C ILE A 215 -4.22 20.32 0.96
N ASN A 216 -3.51 20.70 -0.11
CA ASN A 216 -2.38 21.62 -0.03
C ASN A 216 -2.86 23.03 -0.39
N LYS A 217 -3.24 23.78 0.65
CA LYS A 217 -3.81 25.11 0.52
C LYS A 217 -2.88 26.07 -0.22
N SER A 218 -3.44 26.87 -1.10
CA SER A 218 -2.72 27.98 -1.74
C SER A 218 -2.39 29.08 -0.72
N LYS A 219 -1.38 29.90 -1.03
CA LYS A 219 -1.01 31.05 -0.18
C LYS A 219 -2.03 32.18 -0.25
N ASN A 220 -2.69 32.33 -1.39
CA ASN A 220 -3.71 33.33 -1.65
C ASN A 220 -5.06 32.64 -1.91
N LEU A 221 -6.14 33.42 -2.02
CA LEU A 221 -7.44 32.87 -2.44
C LEU A 221 -7.28 32.10 -3.76
N PRO A 222 -7.66 30.81 -3.80
CA PRO A 222 -7.41 29.99 -4.97
C PRO A 222 -8.31 30.44 -6.13
N LYS A 223 -7.70 30.69 -7.28
CA LYS A 223 -8.41 30.90 -8.57
C LYS A 223 -8.61 29.58 -9.30
N ARG A 224 -7.86 28.54 -8.94
CA ARG A 224 -7.94 27.23 -9.54
C ARG A 224 -7.65 26.15 -8.49
N VAL A 225 -8.47 25.11 -8.49
CA VAL A 225 -8.26 23.89 -7.74
C VAL A 225 -7.89 22.78 -8.71
N VAL A 226 -6.79 22.07 -8.42
CA VAL A 226 -6.30 20.96 -9.25
C VAL A 226 -6.37 19.68 -8.45
N PHE A 227 -7.12 18.72 -8.95
CA PHE A 227 -7.24 17.39 -8.37
C PHE A 227 -6.18 16.45 -8.97
N CYS A 228 -5.52 15.68 -8.14
CA CYS A 228 -4.49 14.74 -8.57
C CYS A 228 -4.38 13.56 -7.60
N SER A 229 -3.60 12.54 -7.99
CA SER A 229 -3.24 11.42 -7.13
C SER A 229 -1.80 10.98 -7.42
N GLY A 230 -1.16 10.29 -6.46
CA GLY A 230 0.17 9.73 -6.66
C GLY A 230 1.29 10.76 -6.87
N LYS A 231 2.30 10.36 -7.65
CA LYS A 231 3.53 11.10 -7.86
C LYS A 231 3.33 12.46 -8.54
N VAL A 232 2.36 12.59 -9.44
CA VAL A 232 2.10 13.83 -10.19
C VAL A 232 1.88 15.04 -9.27
N PHE A 233 1.45 14.83 -8.04
CA PHE A 233 1.35 15.89 -7.05
C PHE A 233 2.68 16.62 -6.85
N PHE A 234 3.79 15.88 -6.74
CA PHE A 234 5.11 16.47 -6.49
C PHE A 234 5.61 17.22 -7.71
N ASP A 235 5.37 16.67 -8.91
CA ASP A 235 5.72 17.32 -10.18
C ASP A 235 4.97 18.65 -10.34
N LEU A 236 3.66 18.66 -10.02
CA LEU A 236 2.85 19.89 -10.03
C LEU A 236 3.30 20.90 -8.96
N GLN A 237 3.62 20.41 -7.76
CA GLN A 237 4.09 21.27 -6.67
C GLN A 237 5.41 21.94 -7.00
N ASP A 238 6.32 21.22 -7.64
CA ASP A 238 7.61 21.76 -8.08
C ASP A 238 7.42 22.82 -9.16
N GLU A 239 6.55 22.59 -10.14
CA GLU A 239 6.29 23.56 -11.19
C GLU A 239 5.59 24.81 -10.66
N ILE A 240 4.62 24.65 -9.74
CA ILE A 240 3.97 25.79 -9.04
C ILE A 240 5.01 26.63 -8.29
N ASN A 241 5.95 26.00 -7.60
CA ASN A 241 7.01 26.69 -6.87
C ASN A 241 7.97 27.43 -7.82
N LYS A 242 8.37 26.77 -8.90
CA LYS A 242 9.27 27.32 -9.92
C LYS A 242 8.65 28.53 -10.62
N LEU A 243 7.39 28.44 -11.01
CA LEU A 243 6.63 29.52 -11.64
C LEU A 243 6.13 30.57 -10.64
N LYS A 244 6.36 30.38 -9.33
CA LYS A 244 5.92 31.25 -8.24
C LYS A 244 4.40 31.54 -8.25
N VAL A 245 3.60 30.58 -8.71
CA VAL A 245 2.14 30.71 -8.73
C VAL A 245 1.60 30.59 -7.31
N LYS A 246 0.70 31.52 -6.88
CA LYS A 246 0.24 31.62 -5.48
C LYS A 246 -1.26 31.35 -5.30
N ASN A 247 -2.00 31.07 -6.37
CA ASN A 247 -3.45 30.97 -6.40
C ASN A 247 -3.96 29.64 -6.98
N ILE A 248 -3.12 28.59 -6.93
CA ILE A 248 -3.50 27.22 -7.24
C ILE A 248 -3.51 26.41 -5.94
N GLU A 249 -4.60 25.70 -5.70
CA GLU A 249 -4.74 24.74 -4.62
C GLU A 249 -4.66 23.32 -5.18
N LEU A 250 -3.84 22.47 -4.58
CA LEU A 250 -3.71 21.06 -4.97
C LEU A 250 -4.49 20.18 -3.99
N VAL A 251 -5.36 19.35 -4.53
CA VAL A 251 -6.13 18.36 -3.78
C VAL A 251 -5.70 16.97 -4.22
N ARG A 252 -5.10 16.22 -3.29
CA ARG A 252 -4.64 14.84 -3.52
C ARG A 252 -5.67 13.84 -3.05
N PHE A 253 -6.07 12.93 -3.94
CA PHE A 253 -6.80 11.74 -3.57
C PHE A 253 -5.83 10.63 -3.16
N CYS A 254 -5.96 10.14 -1.94
CA CYS A 254 -5.19 9.01 -1.41
C CYS A 254 -6.03 7.72 -1.41
N LEU A 255 -7.34 7.84 -1.23
CA LEU A 255 -8.31 6.76 -1.39
C LEU A 255 -9.10 7.04 -2.66
N LEU A 256 -9.05 6.11 -3.62
CA LEU A 256 -9.68 6.26 -4.93
C LEU A 256 -11.07 5.63 -5.00
N TYR A 257 -11.27 4.55 -4.25
CA TYR A 257 -12.57 3.89 -4.13
C TYR A 257 -12.79 3.41 -2.70
N THR A 258 -14.02 3.67 -2.24
CA THR A 258 -14.60 3.12 -1.00
C THR A 258 -16.08 2.84 -1.27
N SER A 259 -17.06 3.42 -0.98
CA SER A 259 -18.41 3.40 -1.51
C SER A 259 -18.65 4.64 -2.37
N ASP A 260 -19.46 4.55 -3.37
CA ASP A 260 -19.86 5.70 -4.14
C ASP A 260 -21.29 6.14 -3.75
N ALA A 261 -21.58 7.43 -3.89
CA ALA A 261 -22.87 7.99 -3.53
C ALA A 261 -24.04 7.40 -4.38
N ALA A 262 -23.75 6.86 -5.56
CA ALA A 262 -24.74 6.20 -6.42
C ALA A 262 -25.10 4.80 -5.86
N ASP A 263 -24.18 4.11 -5.22
CA ASP A 263 -24.44 2.83 -4.54
C ASP A 263 -25.25 3.04 -3.26
N GLU A 264 -25.06 4.17 -2.56
CA GLU A 264 -25.83 4.50 -1.34
C GLU A 264 -27.29 4.87 -1.65
N MET A 265 -27.57 5.48 -2.80
CA MET A 265 -28.93 5.82 -3.20
C MET A 265 -29.76 4.61 -3.69
N ARG A 266 -29.14 3.45 -3.89
CA ARG A 266 -29.83 2.20 -4.27
C ARG A 266 -30.16 1.29 -3.08
N ARG A 267 -29.77 1.66 -1.90
CA ARG A 267 -30.14 1.00 -0.64
C ARG A 267 -31.33 1.69 0.02
#